data_81626342ae269c05d58ee18373d708c5
#
_entry.id   81626342ae269c05d58ee18373d708c5
#
_cell.length_a   1.000
_cell.length_b   1.000
_cell.length_c   1.000
_cell.angle_alpha   90.00
_cell.angle_beta   90.00
_cell.angle_gamma   90.00
#
_symmetry.space_group_name_H-M   'P 1'
#
loop_
_entity.id
_entity.type
_entity.pdbx_description
1 polymer ?
#
loop_
_entity_poly.entity_id
_entity_poly.type
_entity_poly.pdbx_seq_one_letter_code
_entity_poly.pdbx_strand_id
1 'polypeptide(L)'
;DIAATFAKIYDDFNYEKFFGICEKYNVPVGKPIDKLSRGMGMVVQMAFAMSKEANVLILDEPTAHFDSYAREELYDFVSQFMENPGYTVFWASHIMEELDRRADFVLGLKKGHMEFFTAKEELLEQYSSVKGTRKQLDYVNKALLGRKDCETYSTGLLKNSENVLNLGYTKESAKLADIVEYVL
;
A
#
# COMPACT_ATOMS: atom_id res chain seq x y z
N ASP A 1 -11.15 -6.47 -30.62
CA ASP A 1 -9.76 -6.33 -30.15
C ASP A 1 -9.67 -5.15 -29.20
N ILE A 2 -9.27 -5.41 -27.95
CA ILE A 2 -9.22 -4.45 -26.86
C ILE A 2 -8.25 -3.31 -27.19
N ALA A 3 -7.07 -3.62 -27.71
CA ALA A 3 -6.08 -2.63 -28.06
C ALA A 3 -6.61 -1.66 -29.13
N ALA A 4 -7.32 -2.18 -30.13
CA ALA A 4 -7.96 -1.35 -31.15
C ALA A 4 -9.09 -0.46 -30.62
N THR A 5 -9.76 -0.88 -29.55
CA THR A 5 -10.75 -0.06 -28.85
C THR A 5 -10.07 1.06 -28.06
N PHE A 6 -8.99 0.76 -27.34
CA PHE A 6 -8.25 1.75 -26.57
C PHE A 6 -7.64 2.85 -27.44
N ALA A 7 -7.04 2.48 -28.55
CA ALA A 7 -6.48 3.47 -29.46
C ALA A 7 -7.49 4.37 -30.20
N LYS A 8 -8.74 3.97 -30.25
CA LYS A 8 -9.80 4.86 -30.75
C LYS A 8 -10.26 5.87 -29.70
N ILE A 9 -10.00 5.57 -28.41
CA ILE A 9 -10.44 6.37 -27.28
C ILE A 9 -9.31 7.28 -26.80
N TYR A 10 -8.05 6.82 -26.92
CA TYR A 10 -6.87 7.49 -26.37
C TYR A 10 -5.85 7.74 -27.49
N ASP A 11 -5.64 8.98 -27.85
CA ASP A 11 -4.69 9.39 -28.92
C ASP A 11 -3.23 9.10 -28.53
N ASP A 12 -2.93 9.02 -27.22
CA ASP A 12 -1.61 8.77 -26.64
C ASP A 12 -1.30 7.29 -26.40
N PHE A 13 -2.13 6.37 -26.94
CA PHE A 13 -1.97 4.93 -26.69
C PHE A 13 -0.89 4.30 -27.59
N ASN A 14 0.15 3.76 -26.94
CA ASN A 14 1.25 3.08 -27.62
C ASN A 14 0.97 1.57 -27.78
N TYR A 15 0.57 1.18 -28.98
CA TYR A 15 0.29 -0.21 -29.35
C TYR A 15 1.47 -1.16 -29.17
N GLU A 16 2.65 -0.75 -29.62
CA GLU A 16 3.83 -1.61 -29.60
C GLU A 16 4.20 -1.95 -28.14
N LYS A 17 4.14 -0.95 -27.27
CA LYS A 17 4.39 -1.15 -25.84
C LYS A 17 3.35 -2.06 -25.20
N PHE A 18 2.06 -1.89 -25.54
CA PHE A 18 0.99 -2.75 -25.02
C PHE A 18 1.19 -4.21 -25.41
N PHE A 19 1.38 -4.47 -26.70
CA PHE A 19 1.58 -5.82 -27.18
C PHE A 19 2.89 -6.45 -26.68
N GLY A 20 3.97 -5.67 -26.62
CA GLY A 20 5.24 -6.13 -26.06
C GLY A 20 5.14 -6.57 -24.61
N ILE A 21 4.38 -5.86 -23.78
CA ILE A 21 4.12 -6.27 -22.38
C ILE A 21 3.28 -7.55 -22.36
N CYS A 22 2.18 -7.60 -23.12
CA CYS A 22 1.32 -8.79 -23.17
C CYS A 22 2.08 -10.03 -23.67
N GLU A 23 2.96 -9.91 -24.65
CA GLU A 23 3.79 -10.98 -25.15
C GLU A 23 4.80 -11.47 -24.10
N LYS A 24 5.50 -10.54 -23.44
CA LYS A 24 6.45 -10.84 -22.34
C LYS A 24 5.85 -11.75 -21.28
N TYR A 25 4.56 -11.52 -20.95
CA TYR A 25 3.84 -12.28 -19.92
C TYR A 25 2.90 -13.35 -20.49
N ASN A 26 3.06 -13.72 -21.75
CA ASN A 26 2.28 -14.77 -22.42
C ASN A 26 0.75 -14.56 -22.35
N VAL A 27 0.28 -13.32 -22.41
CA VAL A 27 -1.15 -13.01 -22.42
C VAL A 27 -1.71 -13.18 -23.84
N PRO A 28 -2.70 -14.06 -24.04
CA PRO A 28 -3.29 -14.30 -25.34
C PRO A 28 -4.24 -13.15 -25.75
N VAL A 29 -3.69 -12.08 -26.32
CA VAL A 29 -4.41 -10.83 -26.67
C VAL A 29 -5.60 -11.00 -27.65
N GLY A 30 -5.71 -12.14 -28.33
CA GLY A 30 -6.85 -12.49 -29.17
C GLY A 30 -8.04 -13.07 -28.42
N LYS A 31 -7.90 -13.37 -27.13
CA LYS A 31 -9.02 -13.88 -26.30
C LYS A 31 -9.83 -12.73 -25.70
N PRO A 32 -11.15 -12.92 -25.51
CA PRO A 32 -11.96 -11.99 -24.73
C PRO A 32 -11.43 -11.86 -23.29
N ILE A 33 -11.54 -10.65 -22.68
CA ILE A 33 -11.04 -10.39 -21.31
C ILE A 33 -11.66 -11.33 -20.27
N ASP A 34 -12.95 -11.62 -20.40
CA ASP A 34 -13.70 -12.51 -19.50
C ASP A 34 -13.22 -13.98 -19.54
N LYS A 35 -12.39 -14.34 -20.53
CA LYS A 35 -11.76 -15.66 -20.67
C LYS A 35 -10.29 -15.69 -20.23
N LEU A 36 -9.76 -14.58 -19.77
CA LEU A 36 -8.41 -14.51 -19.20
C LEU A 36 -8.44 -14.94 -17.72
N SER A 37 -7.31 -15.48 -17.24
CA SER A 37 -7.14 -15.66 -15.80
C SER A 37 -7.05 -14.28 -15.12
N ARG A 38 -7.26 -14.23 -13.79
CA ARG A 38 -7.15 -12.98 -13.04
C ARG A 38 -5.78 -12.32 -13.20
N GLY A 39 -4.69 -13.12 -13.13
CA GLY A 39 -3.34 -12.63 -13.36
C GLY A 39 -3.14 -12.07 -14.78
N MET A 40 -3.61 -12.77 -15.82
CA MET A 40 -3.57 -12.25 -17.19
C MET A 40 -4.39 -10.97 -17.34
N GLY A 41 -5.54 -10.89 -16.69
CA GLY A 41 -6.35 -9.66 -16.67
C GLY A 41 -5.62 -8.49 -16.03
N MET A 42 -4.89 -8.72 -14.96
CA MET A 42 -4.01 -7.72 -14.33
C MET A 42 -2.90 -7.25 -15.30
N VAL A 43 -2.21 -8.19 -15.96
CA VAL A 43 -1.17 -7.84 -16.95
C VAL A 43 -1.76 -6.95 -18.05
N VAL A 44 -2.98 -7.22 -18.53
CA VAL A 44 -3.66 -6.37 -19.52
C VAL A 44 -3.91 -4.96 -18.98
N GLN A 45 -4.35 -4.84 -17.74
CA GLN A 45 -4.58 -3.53 -17.10
C GLN A 45 -3.27 -2.75 -16.94
N MET A 46 -2.20 -3.40 -16.48
CA MET A 46 -0.88 -2.80 -16.35
C MET A 46 -0.29 -2.43 -17.72
N ALA A 47 -0.38 -3.32 -18.70
CA ALA A 47 0.04 -3.05 -20.07
C ALA A 47 -0.68 -1.82 -20.64
N PHE A 48 -1.98 -1.70 -20.38
CA PHE A 48 -2.76 -0.52 -20.76
C PHE A 48 -2.26 0.75 -20.07
N ALA A 49 -2.11 0.73 -18.75
CA ALA A 49 -1.65 1.89 -17.99
C ALA A 49 -0.26 2.36 -18.42
N MET A 50 0.67 1.42 -18.66
CA MET A 50 2.03 1.72 -19.10
C MET A 50 2.12 2.12 -20.56
N SER A 51 1.11 1.83 -21.37
CA SER A 51 1.06 2.18 -22.79
C SER A 51 0.46 3.56 -23.07
N LYS A 52 0.15 4.29 -22.02
CA LYS A 52 -0.25 5.70 -22.06
C LYS A 52 0.90 6.60 -21.61
N GLU A 53 0.86 7.86 -22.03
CA GLU A 53 1.80 8.90 -21.56
C GLU A 53 1.41 9.46 -20.17
N ALA A 54 0.84 8.60 -19.31
CA ALA A 54 0.49 8.97 -17.95
C ALA A 54 1.71 8.86 -17.03
N ASN A 55 1.93 9.88 -16.22
CA ASN A 55 2.97 9.91 -15.19
C ASN A 55 2.42 9.67 -13.77
N VAL A 56 1.11 9.44 -13.64
CA VAL A 56 0.44 9.08 -12.39
C VAL A 56 -0.33 7.79 -12.57
N LEU A 57 -0.06 6.80 -11.72
CA LEU A 57 -0.76 5.52 -11.66
C LEU A 57 -1.54 5.45 -10.35
N ILE A 58 -2.84 5.18 -10.44
CA ILE A 58 -3.71 5.03 -9.27
C ILE A 58 -4.18 3.58 -9.20
N LEU A 59 -3.85 2.91 -8.10
CA LEU A 59 -4.15 1.51 -7.83
C LEU A 59 -5.01 1.40 -6.56
N ASP A 60 -6.18 0.82 -6.69
CA ASP A 60 -7.11 0.59 -5.58
C ASP A 60 -7.20 -0.92 -5.31
N GLU A 61 -6.74 -1.33 -4.12
CA GLU A 61 -6.66 -2.72 -3.67
C GLU A 61 -6.08 -3.71 -4.71
N PRO A 62 -4.97 -3.37 -5.38
CA PRO A 62 -4.56 -4.09 -6.58
C PRO A 62 -4.14 -5.54 -6.33
N THR A 63 -3.77 -5.89 -5.09
CA THR A 63 -3.28 -7.22 -4.70
C THR A 63 -4.29 -8.07 -3.95
N ALA A 64 -5.48 -7.55 -3.63
CA ALA A 64 -6.45 -8.16 -2.71
C ALA A 64 -6.83 -9.62 -3.04
N HIS A 65 -6.71 -10.04 -4.30
CA HIS A 65 -7.10 -11.38 -4.75
C HIS A 65 -5.99 -12.11 -5.51
N PHE A 66 -4.75 -11.66 -5.36
CA PHE A 66 -3.62 -12.24 -6.05
C PHE A 66 -2.90 -13.29 -5.20
N ASP A 67 -2.44 -14.33 -5.86
CA ASP A 67 -1.44 -15.23 -5.28
C ASP A 67 -0.05 -14.54 -5.23
N SER A 68 0.91 -15.20 -4.62
CA SER A 68 2.25 -14.63 -4.44
C SER A 68 2.94 -14.30 -5.77
N TYR A 69 2.72 -15.10 -6.80
CA TYR A 69 3.32 -14.88 -8.11
C TYR A 69 2.76 -13.63 -8.79
N ALA A 70 1.43 -13.50 -8.84
CA ALA A 70 0.78 -12.35 -9.43
C ALA A 70 1.10 -11.04 -8.69
N ARG A 71 1.32 -11.11 -7.36
CA ARG A 71 1.78 -9.96 -6.57
C ARG A 71 3.18 -9.50 -6.98
N GLU A 72 4.12 -10.42 -7.10
CA GLU A 72 5.49 -10.08 -7.51
C GLU A 72 5.51 -9.47 -8.92
N GLU A 73 4.72 -9.99 -9.85
CA GLU A 73 4.59 -9.41 -11.17
C GLU A 73 4.03 -7.97 -11.14
N LEU A 74 3.01 -7.71 -10.31
CA LEU A 74 2.50 -6.34 -10.12
C LEU A 74 3.58 -5.43 -9.54
N TYR A 75 4.35 -5.92 -8.57
CA TYR A 75 5.43 -5.13 -7.97
C TYR A 75 6.53 -4.78 -8.98
N ASP A 76 6.87 -5.71 -9.86
CA ASP A 76 7.81 -5.47 -10.95
C ASP A 76 7.30 -4.40 -11.91
N PHE A 77 6.01 -4.45 -12.27
CA PHE A 77 5.38 -3.42 -13.08
C PHE A 77 5.44 -2.04 -12.45
N VAL A 78 5.08 -1.96 -11.16
CA VAL A 78 5.13 -0.70 -10.41
C VAL A 78 6.56 -0.18 -10.32
N SER A 79 7.52 -1.05 -10.07
CA SER A 79 8.94 -0.68 -10.02
C SER A 79 9.43 -0.13 -11.36
N GLN A 80 9.12 -0.80 -12.47
CA GLN A 80 9.46 -0.34 -13.82
C GLN A 80 8.79 1.01 -14.15
N PHE A 81 7.54 1.22 -13.72
CA PHE A 81 6.86 2.49 -13.89
C PHE A 81 7.58 3.63 -13.14
N MET A 82 8.01 3.37 -11.92
CA MET A 82 8.70 4.33 -11.04
C MET A 82 10.16 4.62 -11.46
N GLU A 83 10.77 3.84 -12.37
CA GLU A 83 12.09 4.15 -12.94
C GLU A 83 12.10 5.47 -13.73
N ASN A 84 10.93 5.95 -14.17
CA ASN A 84 10.83 7.20 -14.92
C ASN A 84 10.80 8.39 -13.93
N PRO A 85 11.72 9.37 -14.08
CA PRO A 85 11.72 10.54 -13.22
C PRO A 85 10.41 11.33 -13.29
N GLY A 86 9.87 11.68 -12.12
CA GLY A 86 8.62 12.45 -12.01
C GLY A 86 7.34 11.62 -12.12
N TYR A 87 7.47 10.28 -12.19
CA TYR A 87 6.30 9.40 -12.15
C TYR A 87 5.90 9.13 -10.69
N THR A 88 4.61 8.93 -10.46
CA THR A 88 4.04 8.75 -9.13
C THR A 88 3.02 7.63 -9.13
N VAL A 89 3.03 6.82 -8.08
CA VAL A 89 2.02 5.77 -7.85
C VAL A 89 1.24 6.09 -6.58
N PHE A 90 -0.08 6.19 -6.70
CA PHE A 90 -1.00 6.16 -5.57
C PHE A 90 -1.51 4.74 -5.40
N TRP A 91 -1.20 4.16 -4.26
CA TRP A 91 -1.58 2.79 -3.93
C TRP A 91 -2.46 2.77 -2.69
N ALA A 92 -3.75 2.48 -2.86
CA ALA A 92 -4.66 2.23 -1.76
C ALA A 92 -4.68 0.73 -1.43
N SER A 93 -4.44 0.37 -0.17
CA SER A 93 -4.48 -1.01 0.32
C SER A 93 -4.80 -1.07 1.81
N HIS A 94 -5.46 -2.14 2.21
CA HIS A 94 -5.60 -2.53 3.62
C HIS A 94 -4.49 -3.50 4.08
N ILE A 95 -3.59 -3.92 3.19
CA ILE A 95 -2.46 -4.80 3.49
C ILE A 95 -1.27 -3.96 3.94
N MET A 96 -1.19 -3.68 5.23
CA MET A 96 -0.19 -2.78 5.80
C MET A 96 1.26 -3.22 5.51
N GLU A 97 1.53 -4.52 5.42
CA GLU A 97 2.87 -5.04 5.11
C GLU A 97 3.37 -4.61 3.72
N GLU A 98 2.46 -4.45 2.75
CA GLU A 98 2.81 -3.96 1.42
C GLU A 98 3.21 -2.49 1.47
N LEU A 99 2.43 -1.68 2.18
CA LEU A 99 2.72 -0.25 2.36
C LEU A 99 4.00 -0.04 3.17
N ASP A 100 4.22 -0.82 4.23
CA ASP A 100 5.45 -0.77 5.02
C ASP A 100 6.72 -1.00 4.19
N ARG A 101 6.64 -1.89 3.20
CA ARG A 101 7.79 -2.23 2.36
C ARG A 101 8.02 -1.27 1.20
N ARG A 102 6.98 -0.63 0.69
CA ARG A 102 7.02 0.01 -0.64
C ARG A 102 6.68 1.49 -0.65
N ALA A 103 5.95 1.99 0.33
CA ALA A 103 5.55 3.39 0.36
C ALA A 103 6.70 4.28 0.83
N ASP A 104 6.95 5.37 0.11
CA ASP A 104 7.81 6.47 0.57
C ASP A 104 7.00 7.45 1.42
N PHE A 105 5.76 7.72 1.00
CA PHE A 105 4.81 8.58 1.69
C PHE A 105 3.54 7.82 2.05
N VAL A 106 2.91 8.22 3.12
CA VAL A 106 1.63 7.67 3.56
C VAL A 106 0.57 8.76 3.73
N LEU A 107 -0.62 8.45 3.26
CA LEU A 107 -1.80 9.28 3.37
C LEU A 107 -2.86 8.53 4.19
N GLY A 108 -3.22 9.06 5.35
CA GLY A 108 -4.29 8.53 6.19
C GLY A 108 -5.60 9.27 5.96
N LEU A 109 -6.65 8.52 5.63
CA LEU A 109 -8.01 9.06 5.45
C LEU A 109 -8.96 8.49 6.51
N LYS A 110 -9.71 9.36 7.18
CA LYS A 110 -10.74 8.99 8.15
C LYS A 110 -12.04 9.75 7.86
N LYS A 111 -13.12 9.02 7.61
CA LYS A 111 -14.46 9.62 7.34
C LYS A 111 -14.42 10.71 6.25
N GLY A 112 -13.61 10.53 5.22
CA GLY A 112 -13.47 11.48 4.10
C GLY A 112 -12.55 12.67 4.36
N HIS A 113 -11.89 12.73 5.52
CA HIS A 113 -10.92 13.77 5.86
C HIS A 113 -9.51 13.20 5.89
N MET A 114 -8.54 14.01 5.50
CA MET A 114 -7.13 13.67 5.57
C MET A 114 -6.64 13.93 7.01
N GLU A 115 -6.23 12.85 7.69
CA GLU A 115 -5.66 12.92 9.03
C GLU A 115 -4.17 13.23 8.99
N PHE A 116 -3.46 12.65 8.01
CA PHE A 116 -2.04 12.92 7.79
C PHE A 116 -1.65 12.66 6.34
N PHE A 117 -0.61 13.36 5.89
CA PHE A 117 0.17 13.07 4.69
C PHE A 117 1.61 13.44 4.98
N THR A 118 2.49 12.42 5.03
CA THR A 118 3.90 12.61 5.41
C THR A 118 4.77 11.48 4.88
N ALA A 119 6.09 11.64 4.92
CA ALA A 119 7.01 10.55 4.68
C ALA A 119 6.74 9.42 5.70
N LYS A 120 6.80 8.17 5.24
CA LYS A 120 6.51 7.02 6.09
C LYS A 120 7.43 6.97 7.31
N GLU A 121 8.73 7.18 7.10
CA GLU A 121 9.73 7.20 8.17
C GLU A 121 9.42 8.27 9.23
N GLU A 122 9.08 9.49 8.81
CA GLU A 122 8.68 10.57 9.72
C GLU A 122 7.43 10.22 10.52
N LEU A 123 6.47 9.51 9.91
CA LEU A 123 5.28 9.04 10.63
C LEU A 123 5.66 8.00 11.68
N LEU A 124 6.47 7.02 11.33
CA LEU A 124 6.88 5.95 12.24
C LEU A 124 7.70 6.50 13.42
N GLU A 125 8.54 7.52 13.20
CA GLU A 125 9.30 8.19 14.26
C GLU A 125 8.43 8.93 15.28
N GLN A 126 7.22 9.32 14.92
CA GLN A 126 6.32 10.02 15.83
C GLN A 126 5.67 9.10 16.87
N TYR A 127 5.71 7.78 16.67
CA TYR A 127 4.98 6.82 17.49
C TYR A 127 5.87 5.68 17.96
N SER A 128 5.46 5.08 19.08
CA SER A 128 6.05 3.85 19.60
C SER A 128 4.95 2.88 20.01
N SER A 129 5.15 1.61 19.69
CA SER A 129 4.38 0.52 20.26
C SER A 129 4.91 0.18 21.63
N VAL A 130 4.04 0.08 22.61
CA VAL A 130 4.38 -0.30 23.98
C VAL A 130 3.74 -1.65 24.32
N LYS A 131 4.50 -2.48 25.04
CA LYS A 131 4.03 -3.80 25.49
C LYS A 131 4.44 -4.06 26.92
N GLY A 132 3.49 -4.50 27.72
CA GLY A 132 3.73 -4.79 29.12
C GLY A 132 2.57 -5.54 29.76
N THR A 133 2.62 -5.72 31.08
CA THR A 133 1.47 -6.24 31.85
C THR A 133 0.34 -5.19 31.88
N ARG A 134 -0.89 -5.63 32.16
CA ARG A 134 -2.03 -4.72 32.36
C ARG A 134 -1.72 -3.60 33.34
N LYS A 135 -1.15 -3.95 34.50
CA LYS A 135 -0.79 -2.96 35.52
C LYS A 135 0.20 -1.91 35.02
N GLN A 136 1.20 -2.32 34.26
CA GLN A 136 2.17 -1.38 33.67
C GLN A 136 1.51 -0.40 32.71
N LEU A 137 0.62 -0.89 31.83
CA LEU A 137 -0.06 -0.03 30.88
C LEU A 137 -1.19 0.81 31.52
N ASP A 138 -1.76 0.39 32.64
CA ASP A 138 -2.73 1.19 33.40
C ASP A 138 -2.15 2.54 33.85
N TYR A 139 -0.87 2.57 34.25
CA TYR A 139 -0.21 3.81 34.64
C TYR A 139 -0.01 4.82 33.51
N VAL A 140 0.13 4.33 32.29
CA VAL A 140 0.34 5.17 31.10
C VAL A 140 -0.88 5.28 30.21
N ASN A 141 -2.00 4.72 30.63
CA ASN A 141 -3.22 4.58 29.83
C ASN A 141 -3.75 5.91 29.27
N LYS A 142 -3.59 7.02 30.03
CA LYS A 142 -4.03 8.35 29.57
C LYS A 142 -3.21 8.91 28.40
N ALA A 143 -1.98 8.45 28.24
CA ALA A 143 -1.08 8.86 27.15
C ALA A 143 -1.18 7.92 25.94
N LEU A 144 -1.82 6.77 26.05
CA LEU A 144 -2.02 5.85 24.96
C LEU A 144 -3.11 6.38 24.01
N LEU A 145 -2.83 6.35 22.72
CA LEU A 145 -3.82 6.63 21.66
C LEU A 145 -4.83 5.49 21.52
N GLY A 146 -4.37 4.27 21.81
CA GLY A 146 -5.19 3.08 21.87
C GLY A 146 -4.49 1.95 22.59
N ARG A 147 -5.27 0.95 23.03
CA ARG A 147 -4.78 -0.17 23.82
C ARG A 147 -5.53 -1.45 23.46
N LYS A 148 -4.82 -2.57 23.47
CA LYS A 148 -5.36 -3.91 23.31
C LYS A 148 -4.86 -4.78 24.47
N ASP A 149 -5.80 -5.34 25.22
CA ASP A 149 -5.50 -6.27 26.30
C ASP A 149 -5.62 -7.71 25.81
N CYS A 150 -4.52 -8.46 25.92
CA CYS A 150 -4.48 -9.91 25.71
C CYS A 150 -4.51 -10.64 27.08
N GLU A 151 -4.56 -11.97 27.07
CA GLU A 151 -4.62 -12.74 28.32
C GLU A 151 -3.37 -12.52 29.20
N THR A 152 -2.18 -12.49 28.61
CA THR A 152 -0.90 -12.45 29.34
C THR A 152 -0.19 -11.10 29.28
N TYR A 153 -0.55 -10.22 28.34
CA TYR A 153 0.07 -8.91 28.16
C TYR A 153 -0.93 -7.91 27.60
N SER A 154 -0.54 -6.65 27.58
CA SER A 154 -1.26 -5.57 26.91
C SER A 154 -0.32 -4.85 25.95
N THR A 155 -0.86 -4.34 24.86
CA THR A 155 -0.15 -3.49 23.90
C THR A 155 -0.87 -2.16 23.75
N GLY A 156 -0.17 -1.14 23.29
CA GLY A 156 -0.76 0.16 22.99
C GLY A 156 0.15 1.01 22.12
N LEU A 157 -0.39 2.10 21.60
CA LEU A 157 0.34 3.08 20.80
C LEU A 157 0.53 4.35 21.61
N LEU A 158 1.78 4.84 21.64
CA LEU A 158 2.18 6.05 22.34
C LEU A 158 2.75 7.05 21.32
N LYS A 159 2.36 8.32 21.44
CA LYS A 159 3.01 9.39 20.68
C LYS A 159 4.34 9.76 21.37
N ASN A 160 5.44 9.81 20.61
CA ASN A 160 6.77 10.03 21.18
C ASN A 160 6.99 11.43 21.79
N SER A 161 6.13 12.39 21.46
CA SER A 161 6.09 13.69 22.11
C SER A 161 5.57 13.65 23.56
N GLU A 162 4.90 12.55 23.97
CA GLU A 162 4.42 12.36 25.33
C GLU A 162 5.58 11.94 26.24
N ASN A 163 5.79 12.74 27.30
CA ASN A 163 6.82 12.45 28.30
C ASN A 163 6.28 11.48 29.34
N VAL A 164 6.37 10.19 29.06
CA VAL A 164 5.82 9.12 29.91
C VAL A 164 6.94 8.36 30.61
N LEU A 165 6.79 8.17 31.93
CA LEU A 165 7.74 7.39 32.72
C LEU A 165 7.71 5.92 32.27
N ASN A 166 8.89 5.37 32.00
CA ASN A 166 9.01 3.93 31.72
C ASN A 166 8.94 3.13 33.02
N LEU A 167 7.81 2.48 33.23
CA LEU A 167 7.52 1.66 34.41
C LEU A 167 7.74 0.17 34.14
N GLY A 168 8.72 -0.16 33.28
CA GLY A 168 9.10 -1.53 32.97
C GLY A 168 8.35 -2.19 31.82
N TYR A 169 7.59 -1.45 31.04
CA TYR A 169 7.06 -1.91 29.74
C TYR A 169 8.16 -1.80 28.67
N THR A 170 8.07 -2.64 27.64
CA THR A 170 8.95 -2.50 26.46
C THR A 170 8.38 -1.43 25.52
N LYS A 171 9.29 -0.66 24.93
CA LYS A 171 8.97 0.37 23.93
C LYS A 171 9.75 0.05 22.66
N GLU A 172 9.03 -0.10 21.55
CA GLU A 172 9.56 -0.46 20.24
C GLU A 172 9.08 0.57 19.20
N SER A 173 9.73 0.66 18.06
CA SER A 173 9.24 1.46 16.93
C SER A 173 7.85 0.98 16.52
N ALA A 174 6.94 1.92 16.32
CA ALA A 174 5.60 1.58 15.84
C ALA A 174 5.67 1.04 14.42
N LYS A 175 4.73 0.16 14.07
CA LYS A 175 4.49 -0.27 12.70
C LYS A 175 3.35 0.55 12.11
N LEU A 176 3.29 0.63 10.79
CA LEU A 176 2.20 1.33 10.11
C LEU A 176 0.83 0.75 10.51
N ALA A 177 0.74 -0.57 10.69
CA ALA A 177 -0.48 -1.24 11.17
C ALA A 177 -0.96 -0.72 12.53
N ASP A 178 -0.04 -0.50 13.47
CA ASP A 178 -0.40 0.01 14.81
C ASP A 178 -0.94 1.45 14.71
N ILE A 179 -0.34 2.28 13.86
CA ILE A 179 -0.77 3.66 13.65
C ILE A 179 -2.15 3.69 13.00
N VAL A 180 -2.36 2.87 11.97
CA VAL A 180 -3.67 2.78 11.30
C VAL A 180 -4.75 2.29 12.27
N GLU A 181 -4.47 1.28 13.09
CA GLU A 181 -5.44 0.74 14.07
C GLU A 181 -5.89 1.77 15.12
N TYR A 182 -5.00 2.66 15.56
CA TYR A 182 -5.29 3.53 16.70
C TYR A 182 -5.45 5.01 16.36
N VAL A 183 -5.02 5.44 15.18
CA VAL A 183 -5.13 6.84 14.72
C VAL A 183 -6.27 7.02 13.71
N LEU A 184 -6.44 6.06 12.78
CA LEU A 184 -7.50 6.06 11.77
C LEU A 184 -8.73 5.29 12.25
#